data_2f2970c7f93a98629742a4e1cfb8794c
#
_entry.id   2f2970c7f93a98629742a4e1cfb8794c
#
_cell.length_a   1.000
_cell.length_b   1.000
_cell.length_c   1.000
_cell.angle_alpha   90.00
_cell.angle_beta   90.00
_cell.angle_gamma   90.00
#
_symmetry.space_group_name_H-M   'P 1'
#
loop_
_entity.id
_entity.type
_entity.pdbx_description
1 polymer ?
#
loop_
_entity_poly.entity_id
_entity_poly.type
_entity_poly.pdbx_seq_one_letter_code
_entity_poly.pdbx_strand_id
1 'polypeptide(L)'
;MLARTWRGATKAEDAERYLDYLHQTGLAEYRKIEGNRGVLALRRVANGQAEFLLISLWDSESAIRQFAGPDIDRAVFYPEDEQFLIERDDQVTHYEVVFDSAPVAQS
;
A
#
# COMPACT_ATOMS: atom_id res chain seq x y z
N MET A 1 14.09 5.49 -8.29
CA MET A 1 12.78 4.88 -7.96
C MET A 1 12.61 4.84 -6.46
N LEU A 2 11.42 5.13 -6.00
CA LEU A 2 11.10 5.14 -4.58
C LEU A 2 10.13 4.01 -4.24
N ALA A 3 10.28 3.43 -3.06
CA ALA A 3 9.33 2.47 -2.52
C ALA A 3 8.58 3.14 -1.36
N ARG A 4 7.27 3.05 -1.36
CA ARG A 4 6.41 3.60 -0.32
C ARG A 4 5.79 2.43 0.44
N THR A 5 5.94 2.40 1.74
CA THR A 5 5.44 1.29 2.55
C THR A 5 4.41 1.76 3.56
N TRP A 6 3.38 0.96 3.73
CA TRP A 6 2.30 1.20 4.70
C TRP A 6 1.91 -0.13 5.34
N ARG A 7 1.58 -0.09 6.62
CA ARG A 7 1.20 -1.27 7.36
C ARG A 7 -0.12 -1.05 8.09
N GLY A 8 -0.98 -2.04 8.08
CA GLY A 8 -2.21 -2.04 8.86
C GLY A 8 -2.58 -3.46 9.21
N ALA A 9 -3.50 -3.64 10.16
CA ALA A 9 -3.94 -4.97 10.57
C ALA A 9 -5.43 -5.00 10.78
N THR A 10 -6.03 -6.14 10.46
CA THR A 10 -7.45 -6.40 10.68
C THR A 10 -7.60 -7.61 11.57
N LYS A 11 -8.82 -7.93 12.00
CA LYS A 11 -9.10 -9.23 12.57
C LYS A 11 -8.89 -10.25 11.45
N ALA A 12 -8.43 -11.44 11.80
CA ALA A 12 -8.19 -12.49 10.80
C ALA A 12 -9.46 -12.81 10.01
N GLU A 13 -10.62 -12.77 10.65
CA GLU A 13 -11.88 -13.08 9.99
C GLU A 13 -12.29 -12.05 8.95
N ASP A 14 -11.71 -10.85 9.01
CA ASP A 14 -12.03 -9.78 8.06
C ASP A 14 -11.00 -9.69 6.93
N ALA A 15 -9.96 -10.51 6.96
CA ALA A 15 -8.83 -10.38 6.04
C ALA A 15 -9.23 -10.42 4.56
N GLU A 16 -10.10 -11.35 4.17
CA GLU A 16 -10.49 -11.47 2.76
C GLU A 16 -11.35 -10.29 2.33
N ARG A 17 -12.25 -9.84 3.21
CA ARG A 17 -13.09 -8.68 2.87
C ARG A 17 -12.25 -7.43 2.75
N TYR A 18 -11.25 -7.29 3.62
CA TYR A 18 -10.37 -6.13 3.55
C TYR A 18 -9.52 -6.16 2.29
N LEU A 19 -9.04 -7.34 1.88
CA LEU A 19 -8.28 -7.45 0.64
C LEU A 19 -9.13 -7.04 -0.55
N ASP A 20 -10.40 -7.46 -0.59
CA ASP A 20 -11.32 -7.06 -1.65
C ASP A 20 -11.50 -5.54 -1.65
N TYR A 21 -11.60 -4.95 -0.47
CA TYR A 21 -11.74 -3.51 -0.35
C TYR A 21 -10.48 -2.79 -0.87
N LEU A 22 -9.29 -3.31 -0.57
CA LEU A 22 -8.05 -2.75 -1.07
C LEU A 22 -8.02 -2.78 -2.60
N HIS A 23 -8.50 -3.87 -3.22
CA HIS A 23 -8.54 -3.96 -4.67
C HIS A 23 -9.45 -2.89 -5.28
N GLN A 24 -10.49 -2.50 -4.57
CA GLN A 24 -11.45 -1.51 -5.07
C GLN A 24 -11.03 -0.08 -4.77
N THR A 25 -10.13 0.13 -3.83
CA THR A 25 -9.72 1.46 -3.39
C THR A 25 -8.26 1.73 -3.70
N GLY A 26 -7.37 1.58 -2.73
CA GLY A 26 -5.97 1.95 -2.89
C GLY A 26 -5.27 1.27 -4.05
N LEU A 27 -5.43 -0.03 -4.19
CA LEU A 27 -4.74 -0.75 -5.25
C LEU A 27 -5.23 -0.32 -6.64
N ALA A 28 -6.51 0.01 -6.77
CA ALA A 28 -7.05 0.52 -8.01
C ALA A 28 -6.52 1.92 -8.32
N GLU A 29 -6.42 2.76 -7.28
CA GLU A 29 -5.96 4.13 -7.46
C GLU A 29 -4.48 4.17 -7.87
N TYR A 30 -3.65 3.30 -7.32
CA TYR A 30 -2.24 3.26 -7.71
C TYR A 30 -2.09 3.08 -9.22
N ARG A 31 -2.91 2.23 -9.81
CA ARG A 31 -2.78 1.92 -11.23
C ARG A 31 -3.09 3.08 -12.14
N LYS A 32 -3.82 4.08 -11.63
CA LYS A 32 -4.22 5.22 -12.44
C LYS A 32 -3.14 6.27 -12.54
N ILE A 33 -2.11 6.18 -11.72
CA ILE A 33 -1.09 7.21 -11.66
C ILE A 33 0.08 6.82 -12.56
N GLU A 34 0.38 7.68 -13.50
CA GLU A 34 1.55 7.49 -14.34
C GLU A 34 2.75 7.66 -13.42
N GLY A 35 3.70 6.83 -13.50
CA GLY A 35 4.85 6.86 -12.58
C GLY A 35 4.73 5.83 -11.48
N ASN A 36 3.57 5.18 -11.30
CA ASN A 36 3.49 4.03 -10.42
C ASN A 36 4.04 2.81 -11.17
N ARG A 37 4.99 2.13 -10.56
CA ARG A 37 5.68 0.99 -11.17
C ARG A 37 5.21 -0.35 -10.64
N GLY A 38 4.19 -0.35 -9.81
CA GLY A 38 3.63 -1.58 -9.28
C GLY A 38 3.41 -1.49 -7.80
N VAL A 39 2.75 -2.52 -7.26
CA VAL A 39 2.48 -2.60 -5.84
C VAL A 39 2.47 -4.06 -5.43
N LEU A 40 2.97 -4.32 -4.23
CA LEU A 40 2.89 -5.62 -3.61
C LEU A 40 2.01 -5.46 -2.38
N ALA A 41 1.04 -6.35 -2.23
CA ALA A 41 0.25 -6.41 -1.01
C ALA A 41 0.64 -7.72 -0.32
N LEU A 42 1.27 -7.61 0.83
CA LEU A 42 1.73 -8.77 1.58
C LEU A 42 0.84 -8.95 2.79
N ARG A 43 0.58 -10.18 3.17
CA ARG A 43 -0.29 -10.49 4.31
C ARG A 43 0.32 -11.60 5.15
N ARG A 44 0.21 -11.43 6.46
CA ARG A 44 0.63 -12.46 7.41
C ARG A 44 -0.47 -12.58 8.45
N VAL A 45 -0.90 -13.81 8.75
CA VAL A 45 -1.93 -14.04 9.76
C VAL A 45 -1.29 -14.69 10.97
N ALA A 46 -1.50 -14.12 12.13
CA ALA A 46 -0.99 -14.64 13.39
C ALA A 46 -1.81 -14.08 14.55
N ASN A 47 -2.02 -14.88 15.56
CA ASN A 47 -2.67 -14.43 16.79
C ASN A 47 -4.05 -13.78 16.55
N GLY A 48 -4.81 -14.31 15.63
CA GLY A 48 -6.16 -13.81 15.36
C GLY A 48 -6.21 -12.52 14.55
N GLN A 49 -5.08 -12.07 14.03
CA GLN A 49 -5.01 -10.85 13.24
C GLN A 49 -4.38 -11.11 11.89
N ALA A 50 -4.75 -10.31 10.92
CA ALA A 50 -4.11 -10.30 9.61
C ALA A 50 -3.37 -8.98 9.45
N GLU A 51 -2.06 -9.05 9.29
CA GLU A 51 -1.23 -7.88 9.07
C GLU A 51 -1.03 -7.72 7.57
N PHE A 52 -1.26 -6.51 7.08
CA PHE A 52 -1.05 -6.19 5.68
C PHE A 52 0.11 -5.21 5.57
N LEU A 53 1.01 -5.47 4.63
CA LEU A 53 2.10 -4.56 4.32
C LEU A 53 1.97 -4.24 2.83
N LEU A 54 1.78 -2.99 2.50
CA LEU A 54 1.69 -2.55 1.11
C LEU A 54 3.00 -1.88 0.73
N ILE A 55 3.59 -2.32 -0.38
CA ILE A 55 4.81 -1.73 -0.90
C ILE A 55 4.51 -1.28 -2.32
N SER A 56 4.50 0.02 -2.55
CA SER A 56 4.25 0.57 -3.89
C SER A 56 5.53 1.20 -4.42
N LEU A 57 5.75 1.07 -5.73
CA LEU A 57 6.96 1.54 -6.38
C LEU A 57 6.64 2.70 -7.30
N TRP A 58 7.48 3.74 -7.27
CA TRP A 58 7.20 5.01 -7.93
C TRP A 58 8.44 5.57 -8.61
N ASP A 59 8.23 6.21 -9.76
CA ASP A 59 9.33 6.83 -10.47
C ASP A 59 9.91 8.02 -9.71
N SER A 60 9.07 8.74 -8.97
CA SER A 60 9.48 9.99 -8.36
C SER A 60 8.54 10.41 -7.24
N GLU A 61 8.98 11.36 -6.44
CA GLU A 61 8.15 11.97 -5.42
C GLU A 61 6.96 12.66 -6.03
N SER A 62 7.15 13.27 -7.18
CA SER A 62 6.09 13.96 -7.89
C SER A 62 4.95 13.01 -8.24
N ALA A 63 5.28 11.79 -8.65
CA ALA A 63 4.27 10.78 -8.94
C ALA A 63 3.52 10.38 -7.66
N ILE A 64 4.22 10.28 -6.54
CA ILE A 64 3.59 9.95 -5.27
C ILE A 64 2.61 11.06 -4.88
N ARG A 65 2.95 12.32 -5.12
CA ARG A 65 2.05 13.42 -4.77
C ARG A 65 0.74 13.37 -5.53
N GLN A 66 0.73 12.83 -6.73
CA GLN A 66 -0.51 12.71 -7.49
C GLN A 66 -1.47 11.74 -6.81
N PHE A 67 -0.94 10.77 -6.06
CA PHE A 67 -1.77 9.83 -5.32
C PHE A 67 -2.06 10.34 -3.91
N ALA A 68 -1.04 10.81 -3.21
CA ALA A 68 -1.12 11.09 -1.78
C ALA A 68 -1.36 12.56 -1.43
N GLY A 69 -1.26 13.44 -2.38
CA GLY A 69 -1.38 14.88 -2.11
C GLY A 69 -0.05 15.46 -1.67
N PRO A 70 -0.04 16.72 -1.23
CA PRO A 70 1.20 17.44 -0.94
C PRO A 70 2.03 16.86 0.22
N ASP A 71 1.38 16.25 1.18
CA ASP A 71 2.10 15.65 2.31
C ASP A 71 2.23 14.16 2.04
N ILE A 72 3.31 13.75 1.37
CA ILE A 72 3.47 12.38 0.93
C ILE A 72 3.73 11.41 2.09
N ASP A 73 4.05 11.91 3.27
CA ASP A 73 4.33 11.04 4.40
C ASP A 73 3.05 10.58 5.09
N ARG A 74 1.92 11.19 4.78
CA ARG A 74 0.66 10.77 5.37
C ARG A 74 0.07 9.61 4.60
N ALA A 75 -0.48 8.65 5.32
CA ALA A 75 -1.19 7.54 4.71
C ALA A 75 -2.49 8.03 4.09
N VAL A 76 -2.91 7.40 3.01
CA VAL A 76 -4.17 7.72 2.35
C VAL A 76 -5.20 6.69 2.82
N PHE A 77 -6.28 7.17 3.43
CA PHE A 77 -7.33 6.29 3.91
C PHE A 77 -8.62 6.50 3.10
N TYR A 78 -9.43 5.47 3.07
CA TYR A 78 -10.72 5.47 2.38
C TYR A 78 -11.84 5.27 3.40
N PRO A 79 -13.05 5.65 3.07
CA PRO A 79 -14.12 5.75 4.08
C PRO A 79 -14.35 4.51 4.96
N GLU A 80 -14.18 3.32 4.42
CA GLU A 80 -14.47 2.12 5.20
C GLU A 80 -13.25 1.51 5.89
N ASP A 81 -12.08 2.14 5.75
CA ASP A 81 -10.88 1.61 6.39
C ASP A 81 -11.08 1.43 7.89
N GLU A 82 -11.78 2.35 8.54
CA GLU A 82 -11.97 2.27 9.98
C GLU A 82 -12.78 1.05 10.42
N GLN A 83 -13.59 0.52 9.53
CA GLN A 83 -14.40 -0.64 9.87
C GLN A 83 -13.58 -1.91 9.91
N PHE A 84 -12.44 -1.92 9.24
CA PHE A 84 -11.60 -3.10 9.15
C PHE A 84 -10.34 -2.99 10.01
N LEU A 85 -9.73 -1.82 10.05
CA LEU A 85 -8.39 -1.69 10.64
C LEU A 85 -8.43 -1.56 12.16
N ILE A 86 -7.78 -2.49 12.83
CA ILE A 86 -7.62 -2.43 14.29
C ILE A 86 -6.26 -1.83 14.65
N GLU A 87 -5.31 -1.83 13.71
CA GLU A 87 -4.04 -1.15 13.83
C GLU A 87 -3.72 -0.58 12.48
N ARG A 88 -3.07 0.57 12.43
CA ARG A 88 -2.68 1.17 11.17
C ARG A 88 -1.60 2.21 11.38
N ASP A 89 -0.75 2.35 10.38
CA ASP A 89 0.21 3.44 10.37
C ASP A 89 -0.49 4.66 9.80
N ASP A 90 -0.43 5.77 10.48
CA ASP A 90 -0.99 7.03 10.00
C ASP A 90 -0.02 7.71 9.03
N GLN A 91 1.23 7.35 9.11
CA GLN A 91 2.26 7.84 8.20
C GLN A 91 2.90 6.67 7.50
N VAL A 92 3.40 6.93 6.32
CA VAL A 92 4.08 5.92 5.52
C VAL A 92 5.57 6.15 5.56
N THR A 93 6.36 5.17 5.12
CA THR A 93 7.80 5.30 5.05
C THR A 93 8.23 5.17 3.59
N HIS A 94 9.13 6.03 3.16
CA HIS A 94 9.67 5.98 1.81
C HIS A 94 11.12 5.53 1.84
N TYR A 95 11.49 4.72 0.86
CA TYR A 95 12.85 4.22 0.73
C TYR A 95 13.32 4.44 -0.70
N GLU A 96 14.60 4.65 -0.86
CA GLU A 96 15.19 4.70 -2.18
C GLU A 96 15.44 3.26 -2.61
N VAL A 97 15.06 2.89 -3.82
CA VAL A 97 15.34 1.54 -4.32
C VAL A 97 16.75 1.57 -4.87
N VAL A 98 17.64 0.83 -4.25
CA VAL A 98 19.05 0.82 -4.63
C VAL A 98 19.45 -0.41 -5.43
N PHE A 99 18.57 -1.39 -5.55
CA PHE A 99 18.83 -2.58 -6.37
C PHE A 99 17.50 -3.22 -6.73
N ASP A 100 17.33 -3.55 -7.99
CA ASP A 100 16.10 -4.18 -8.46
C ASP A 100 16.44 -5.11 -9.61
N SER A 101 16.36 -6.41 -9.36
CA SER A 101 16.65 -7.39 -10.39
C SER A 101 15.38 -7.98 -10.95
N ALA A 102 14.31 -7.35 -10.61
CA ALA A 102 13.08 -7.99 -10.81
C ALA A 102 12.35 -7.79 -12.04
N PRO A 103 12.83 -7.55 -13.01
CA PRO A 103 12.09 -7.27 -14.16
C PRO A 103 11.35 -8.39 -14.55
N VAL A 104 11.67 -9.25 -14.00
CA VAL A 104 11.10 -10.34 -14.11
C VAL A 104 9.79 -10.27 -14.19
N ALA A 105 9.54 -9.65 -13.60
CA ALA A 105 8.32 -9.73 -13.49
C ALA A 105 7.61 -9.37 -14.58
N GLN A 106 7.99 -9.26 -15.18
CA GLN A 106 7.26 -8.99 -15.91
C GLN A 106 6.67 -9.71 -16.57
N SER A 107 6.81 -10.28 -16.45
CA SER A 107 6.18 -10.82 -17.11
C SER A 107 5.17 -10.92 -17.12
#